data_e709bcb43500f2e840c0f2c112e9e37a
#
_entry.id   e709bcb43500f2e840c0f2c112e9e37a
#
_cell.length_a   1.000
_cell.length_b   1.000
_cell.length_c   1.000
_cell.angle_alpha   90.00
_cell.angle_beta   90.00
_cell.angle_gamma   90.00
#
_symmetry.space_group_name_H-M   'P 1'
#
loop_
_entity.id
_entity.type
_entity.pdbx_description
1 polymer ?
#
loop_
_entity_poly.entity_id
_entity_poly.type
_entity_poly.pdbx_seq_one_letter_code
_entity_poly.pdbx_strand_id
1 'polypeptide(L)'
;MNLTWWQWAVILAVLVLVGLYLSMTAGRLDRLHRRIETSSASLDVLLTRRTALTLEIAGSGLLDPATSAVLLDSAHATLAATQDTDDPSARWLAESVLTRTLGQVFDDPADVMELRDEPDVVPLLDSLAGTCQRVELSRRFLNDGVRACRQVRRQRLVRWLRLAGHTAWPQTVEMDDTPPNGLSGPPV
;
A
#
# COMPACT_ATOMS: atom_id res chain seq x y z
N MET A 1 -20.33 -49.84 24.76
CA MET A 1 -20.24 -48.67 25.66
C MET A 1 -21.40 -47.74 25.30
N ASN A 2 -22.46 -47.74 26.09
CA ASN A 2 -23.61 -46.86 25.85
C ASN A 2 -23.29 -45.51 26.52
N LEU A 3 -23.07 -44.49 25.66
CA LEU A 3 -22.91 -43.13 26.16
C LEU A 3 -24.20 -42.70 26.84
N THR A 4 -24.09 -42.12 28.04
CA THR A 4 -25.21 -41.57 28.79
C THR A 4 -25.71 -40.27 28.09
N TRP A 5 -27.00 -39.95 28.23
CA TRP A 5 -27.62 -38.78 27.54
C TRP A 5 -26.86 -37.46 27.75
N TRP A 6 -26.29 -37.25 28.93
CA TRP A 6 -25.50 -36.04 29.23
C TRP A 6 -24.18 -35.98 28.44
N GLN A 7 -23.55 -37.12 28.10
CA GLN A 7 -22.35 -37.18 27.26
C GLN A 7 -22.67 -36.74 25.82
N TRP A 8 -23.83 -37.14 25.32
CA TRP A 8 -24.32 -36.64 24.01
C TRP A 8 -24.59 -35.13 24.03
N ALA A 9 -25.17 -34.60 25.13
CA ALA A 9 -25.39 -33.17 25.31
C ALA A 9 -24.07 -32.37 25.32
N VAL A 10 -23.04 -32.90 26.02
CA VAL A 10 -21.70 -32.30 26.06
C VAL A 10 -21.04 -32.32 24.69
N ILE A 11 -21.09 -33.42 23.95
CA ILE A 11 -20.55 -33.55 22.61
C ILE A 11 -21.24 -32.54 21.67
N LEU A 12 -22.56 -32.44 21.71
CA LEU A 12 -23.32 -31.48 20.90
C LEU A 12 -22.93 -30.03 21.23
N ALA A 13 -22.82 -29.71 22.53
CA ALA A 13 -22.41 -28.37 22.96
C ALA A 13 -21.01 -28.00 22.45
N VAL A 14 -20.04 -28.93 22.52
CA VAL A 14 -18.70 -28.74 22.00
C VAL A 14 -18.72 -28.54 20.50
N LEU A 15 -19.49 -29.33 19.72
CA LEU A 15 -19.62 -29.18 18.27
C LEU A 15 -20.20 -27.82 17.89
N VAL A 16 -21.23 -27.36 18.62
CA VAL A 16 -21.83 -26.02 18.39
C VAL A 16 -20.80 -24.92 18.67
N LEU A 17 -20.07 -24.98 19.78
CA LEU A 17 -19.03 -24.01 20.12
C LEU A 17 -17.90 -23.96 19.09
N VAL A 18 -17.46 -25.14 18.63
CA VAL A 18 -16.47 -25.23 17.56
C VAL A 18 -17.01 -24.63 16.26
N GLY A 19 -18.25 -24.95 15.88
CA GLY A 19 -18.91 -24.39 14.70
C GLY A 19 -19.02 -22.87 14.74
N LEU A 20 -19.42 -22.31 15.89
CA LEU A 20 -19.45 -20.85 16.11
C LEU A 20 -18.07 -20.22 15.99
N TYR A 21 -17.06 -20.80 16.64
CA TYR A 21 -15.69 -20.33 16.56
C TYR A 21 -15.17 -20.30 15.10
N LEU A 22 -15.42 -21.36 14.35
CA LEU A 22 -15.02 -21.46 12.95
C LEU A 22 -15.75 -20.43 12.08
N SER A 23 -17.03 -20.24 12.27
CA SER A 23 -17.84 -19.24 11.54
C SER A 23 -17.31 -17.82 11.81
N MET A 24 -17.05 -17.50 13.08
CA MET A 24 -16.48 -16.19 13.45
C MET A 24 -15.08 -15.97 12.84
N THR A 25 -14.25 -17.02 12.85
CA THR A 25 -12.88 -16.95 12.29
C THR A 25 -12.90 -16.81 10.76
N ALA A 26 -13.78 -17.55 10.08
CA ALA A 26 -13.97 -17.41 8.63
C ALA A 26 -14.44 -15.99 8.25
N GLY A 27 -15.43 -15.45 8.96
CA GLY A 27 -15.89 -14.09 8.75
C GLY A 27 -14.84 -13.01 9.06
N ARG A 28 -13.96 -13.26 10.05
CA ARG A 28 -12.80 -12.39 10.31
C ARG A 28 -11.82 -12.41 9.14
N LEU A 29 -11.52 -13.58 8.61
CA LEU A 29 -10.59 -13.76 7.50
C LEU A 29 -11.11 -13.10 6.22
N ASP A 30 -12.38 -13.24 5.92
CA ASP A 30 -13.05 -12.59 4.78
C ASP A 30 -12.97 -11.05 4.88
N ARG A 31 -13.23 -10.49 6.06
CA ARG A 31 -13.06 -9.04 6.29
C ARG A 31 -11.63 -8.56 6.10
N LEU A 32 -10.64 -9.36 6.51
CA LEU A 32 -9.23 -9.03 6.31
C LEU A 32 -8.84 -9.07 4.83
N HIS A 33 -9.31 -10.06 4.07
CA HIS A 33 -9.08 -10.11 2.62
C HIS A 33 -9.66 -8.89 1.91
N ARG A 34 -10.92 -8.56 2.16
CA ARG A 34 -11.56 -7.35 1.57
C ARG A 34 -10.83 -6.06 1.96
N ARG A 35 -10.35 -5.97 3.21
CA ARG A 35 -9.55 -4.82 3.64
C ARG A 35 -8.24 -4.72 2.88
N ILE A 36 -7.55 -5.84 2.65
CA ILE A 36 -6.31 -5.89 1.86
C ILE A 36 -6.59 -5.45 0.42
N GLU A 37 -7.62 -5.99 -0.23
CA GLU A 37 -8.03 -5.63 -1.58
C GLU A 37 -8.33 -4.13 -1.72
N THR A 38 -9.13 -3.58 -0.80
CA THR A 38 -9.47 -2.15 -0.79
C THR A 38 -8.22 -1.28 -0.55
N SER A 39 -7.34 -1.69 0.36
CA SER A 39 -6.11 -0.95 0.66
C SER A 39 -5.11 -1.02 -0.51
N SER A 40 -5.03 -2.16 -1.22
CA SER A 40 -4.21 -2.30 -2.42
C SER A 40 -4.70 -1.38 -3.53
N ALA A 41 -6.00 -1.40 -3.82
CA ALA A 41 -6.59 -0.51 -4.83
C ALA A 41 -6.38 0.98 -4.48
N SER A 42 -6.50 1.34 -3.19
CA SER A 42 -6.23 2.70 -2.74
C SER A 42 -4.77 3.11 -2.94
N LEU A 43 -3.82 2.22 -2.64
CA LEU A 43 -2.40 2.43 -2.87
C LEU A 43 -2.12 2.63 -4.37
N ASP A 44 -2.69 1.80 -5.24
CA ASP A 44 -2.53 1.89 -6.69
C ASP A 44 -2.99 3.25 -7.25
N VAL A 45 -4.13 3.74 -6.78
CA VAL A 45 -4.64 5.08 -7.16
C VAL A 45 -3.68 6.18 -6.72
N LEU A 46 -3.13 6.09 -5.51
CA LEU A 46 -2.18 7.09 -5.00
C LEU A 46 -0.84 7.07 -5.73
N LEU A 47 -0.32 5.89 -6.08
CA LEU A 47 0.90 5.73 -6.87
C LEU A 47 0.72 6.33 -8.28
N THR A 48 -0.38 6.00 -8.95
CA THR A 48 -0.72 6.59 -10.26
C THR A 48 -0.84 8.11 -10.17
N ARG A 49 -1.48 8.64 -9.12
CA ARG A 49 -1.60 10.07 -8.88
C ARG A 49 -0.24 10.72 -8.68
N ARG A 50 0.66 10.10 -7.90
CA ARG A 50 2.02 10.58 -7.66
C ARG A 50 2.80 10.70 -8.97
N THR A 51 2.77 9.65 -9.79
CA THR A 51 3.44 9.63 -11.09
C THR A 51 2.89 10.72 -12.03
N ALA A 52 1.56 10.90 -12.09
CA ALA A 52 0.94 11.93 -12.89
C ALA A 52 1.36 13.35 -12.46
N LEU A 53 1.38 13.64 -11.17
CA LEU A 53 1.84 14.92 -10.62
C LEU A 53 3.33 15.16 -10.91
N THR A 54 4.15 14.12 -10.83
CA THR A 54 5.58 14.21 -11.18
C THR A 54 5.77 14.59 -12.64
N LEU A 55 5.01 13.98 -13.57
CA LEU A 55 5.05 14.30 -14.99
C LEU A 55 4.57 15.74 -15.25
N GLU A 56 3.54 16.19 -14.56
CA GLU A 56 3.00 17.55 -14.68
C GLU A 56 4.02 18.60 -14.23
N ILE A 57 4.65 18.39 -13.07
CA ILE A 57 5.69 19.29 -12.55
C ILE A 57 6.92 19.29 -13.47
N ALA A 58 7.39 18.12 -13.91
CA ALA A 58 8.55 18.02 -14.79
C ALA A 58 8.29 18.63 -16.18
N GLY A 59 7.04 18.61 -16.65
CA GLY A 59 6.62 19.23 -17.92
C GLY A 59 6.26 20.71 -17.85
N SER A 60 6.19 21.30 -16.66
CA SER A 60 5.79 22.71 -16.46
C SER A 60 6.81 23.74 -16.94
N GLY A 61 8.06 23.33 -17.16
CA GLY A 61 9.15 24.24 -17.54
C GLY A 61 9.74 25.05 -16.39
N LEU A 62 9.38 24.75 -15.16
CA LEU A 62 9.81 25.45 -13.94
C LEU A 62 11.12 24.92 -13.36
N LEU A 63 11.40 23.66 -13.65
CA LEU A 63 12.66 23.03 -13.28
C LEU A 63 13.68 23.19 -14.40
N ASP A 64 14.96 23.17 -14.05
CA ASP A 64 16.00 23.12 -15.06
C ASP A 64 15.86 21.87 -15.96
N PRO A 65 16.34 21.92 -17.22
CA PRO A 65 16.14 20.85 -18.17
C PRO A 65 16.71 19.50 -17.75
N ALA A 66 17.82 19.49 -16.97
CA ALA A 66 18.43 18.24 -16.53
C ALA A 66 17.59 17.58 -15.43
N THR A 67 17.14 18.34 -14.46
CA THR A 67 16.22 17.88 -13.39
C THR A 67 14.89 17.40 -13.97
N SER A 68 14.30 18.18 -14.91
CA SER A 68 13.09 17.77 -15.62
C SER A 68 13.26 16.44 -16.34
N ALA A 69 14.38 16.24 -17.05
CA ALA A 69 14.65 15.00 -17.78
C ALA A 69 14.75 13.78 -16.83
N VAL A 70 15.41 13.92 -15.69
CA VAL A 70 15.55 12.85 -14.69
C VAL A 70 14.21 12.47 -14.06
N LEU A 71 13.36 13.46 -13.75
CA LEU A 71 12.01 13.22 -13.25
C LEU A 71 11.13 12.53 -14.29
N LEU A 72 11.17 12.99 -15.55
CA LEU A 72 10.42 12.38 -16.65
C LEU A 72 10.83 10.93 -16.88
N ASP A 73 12.14 10.65 -16.90
CA ASP A 73 12.65 9.28 -17.09
C ASP A 73 12.18 8.34 -15.98
N SER A 74 12.32 8.74 -14.72
CA SER A 74 11.88 7.92 -13.58
C SER A 74 10.35 7.71 -13.55
N ALA A 75 9.57 8.73 -13.92
CA ALA A 75 8.11 8.63 -13.97
C ALA A 75 7.65 7.72 -15.13
N HIS A 76 8.28 7.83 -16.31
CA HIS A 76 7.99 6.94 -17.44
C HIS A 76 8.40 5.49 -17.16
N ALA A 77 9.55 5.26 -16.49
CA ALA A 77 9.95 3.93 -16.05
C ALA A 77 8.91 3.32 -15.09
N THR A 78 8.35 4.12 -14.19
CA THR A 78 7.29 3.69 -13.27
C THR A 78 6.00 3.33 -14.02
N LEU A 79 5.60 4.12 -15.03
CA LEU A 79 4.44 3.80 -15.87
C LEU A 79 4.65 2.49 -16.65
N ALA A 80 5.83 2.30 -17.24
CA ALA A 80 6.16 1.10 -17.98
C ALA A 80 6.12 -0.15 -17.06
N ALA A 81 6.73 -0.07 -15.88
CA ALA A 81 6.73 -1.16 -14.90
C ALA A 81 5.33 -1.45 -14.33
N THR A 82 4.42 -0.46 -14.30
CA THR A 82 3.03 -0.68 -13.87
C THR A 82 2.21 -1.42 -14.92
N GLN A 83 2.56 -1.28 -16.21
CA GLN A 83 1.90 -1.98 -17.32
C GLN A 83 2.42 -3.41 -17.50
N ASP A 84 3.64 -3.69 -17.02
CA ASP A 84 4.22 -5.03 -17.02
C ASP A 84 3.65 -5.85 -15.86
N THR A 85 2.78 -6.81 -16.19
CA THR A 85 2.13 -7.69 -15.21
C THR A 85 2.96 -8.94 -14.88
N ASP A 86 4.03 -9.19 -15.62
CA ASP A 86 4.80 -10.43 -15.51
C ASP A 86 5.80 -10.38 -14.34
N ASP A 87 6.26 -9.17 -13.95
CA ASP A 87 7.15 -8.99 -12.81
C ASP A 87 6.65 -7.90 -11.82
N PRO A 88 5.85 -8.28 -10.82
CA PRO A 88 5.42 -7.34 -9.78
C PRO A 88 6.57 -6.70 -8.99
N SER A 89 7.76 -7.33 -8.95
CA SER A 89 8.90 -6.79 -8.21
C SER A 89 9.54 -5.61 -8.94
N ALA A 90 9.53 -5.62 -10.28
CA ALA A 90 10.00 -4.52 -11.11
C ALA A 90 9.21 -3.23 -10.84
N ARG A 91 7.90 -3.35 -10.62
CA ARG A 91 7.03 -2.23 -10.24
C ARG A 91 7.49 -1.57 -8.93
N TRP A 92 7.70 -2.35 -7.87
CA TRP A 92 8.11 -1.80 -6.57
C TRP A 92 9.50 -1.20 -6.60
N LEU A 93 10.38 -1.74 -7.46
CA LEU A 93 11.69 -1.15 -7.70
C LEU A 93 11.57 0.21 -8.40
N ALA A 94 10.77 0.32 -9.47
CA ALA A 94 10.53 1.57 -10.18
C ALA A 94 9.91 2.63 -9.28
N GLU A 95 8.92 2.28 -8.44
CA GLU A 95 8.32 3.16 -7.45
C GLU A 95 9.36 3.66 -6.41
N SER A 96 10.29 2.79 -6.00
CA SER A 96 11.38 3.15 -5.09
C SER A 96 12.42 4.07 -5.76
N VAL A 97 12.67 3.88 -7.06
CA VAL A 97 13.53 4.80 -7.83
C VAL A 97 12.88 6.16 -7.92
N LEU A 98 11.60 6.23 -8.29
CA LEU A 98 10.85 7.49 -8.34
C LEU A 98 10.86 8.22 -6.98
N THR A 99 10.66 7.49 -5.88
CA THR A 99 10.74 8.07 -4.52
C THR A 99 12.09 8.71 -4.24
N ARG A 100 13.19 8.01 -4.58
CA ARG A 100 14.55 8.55 -4.39
C ARG A 100 14.83 9.75 -5.29
N THR A 101 14.37 9.71 -6.54
CA THR A 101 14.51 10.83 -7.47
C THR A 101 13.76 12.06 -6.95
N LEU A 102 12.52 11.90 -6.48
CA LEU A 102 11.76 12.97 -5.84
C LEU A 102 12.46 13.49 -4.58
N GLY A 103 13.04 12.60 -3.76
CA GLY A 103 13.82 12.97 -2.59
C GLY A 103 15.05 13.81 -2.95
N GLN A 104 15.76 13.46 -4.02
CA GLN A 104 16.94 14.21 -4.48
C GLN A 104 16.59 15.59 -5.07
N VAL A 105 15.50 15.68 -5.81
CA VAL A 105 15.06 16.93 -6.46
C VAL A 105 14.44 17.90 -5.45
N PHE A 106 13.71 17.40 -4.47
CA PHE A 106 12.99 18.22 -3.49
C PHE A 106 13.53 18.03 -2.07
N ASP A 107 14.84 17.80 -1.90
CA ASP A 107 15.47 17.62 -0.59
C ASP A 107 15.64 18.91 0.16
N ASP A 108 16.11 19.98 -0.54
CA ASP A 108 16.36 21.27 0.07
C ASP A 108 15.06 22.09 0.19
N PRO A 109 14.63 22.45 1.41
CA PRO A 109 13.48 23.33 1.60
C PRO A 109 13.63 24.71 0.97
N ALA A 110 14.86 25.21 0.80
CA ALA A 110 15.12 26.53 0.21
C ALA A 110 14.79 26.51 -1.29
N ASP A 111 15.23 25.47 -2.04
CA ASP A 111 14.93 25.30 -3.45
C ASP A 111 13.41 25.14 -3.68
N VAL A 112 12.74 24.38 -2.82
CA VAL A 112 11.28 24.22 -2.89
C VAL A 112 10.56 25.54 -2.56
N MET A 113 11.10 26.36 -1.68
CA MET A 113 10.53 27.68 -1.37
C MET A 113 10.65 28.63 -2.56
N GLU A 114 11.76 28.62 -3.31
CA GLU A 114 11.93 29.37 -4.54
C GLU A 114 10.91 28.93 -5.61
N LEU A 115 10.68 27.63 -5.77
CA LEU A 115 9.65 27.13 -6.68
C LEU A 115 8.22 27.57 -6.26
N ARG A 116 7.97 27.77 -4.96
CA ARG A 116 6.68 28.24 -4.44
C ARG A 116 6.41 29.73 -4.68
N ASP A 117 7.40 30.50 -5.12
CA ASP A 117 7.21 31.89 -5.53
C ASP A 117 6.37 31.99 -6.83
N GLU A 118 6.27 30.89 -7.60
CA GLU A 118 5.41 30.78 -8.76
C GLU A 118 4.00 30.28 -8.36
N PRO A 119 2.96 31.13 -8.43
CA PRO A 119 1.60 30.79 -7.91
C PRO A 119 0.98 29.54 -8.54
N ASP A 120 1.29 29.27 -9.82
CA ASP A 120 0.73 28.14 -10.56
C ASP A 120 1.29 26.79 -10.11
N VAL A 121 2.44 26.78 -9.43
CA VAL A 121 3.14 25.57 -8.98
C VAL A 121 2.74 25.14 -7.57
N VAL A 122 2.40 26.09 -6.72
CA VAL A 122 2.05 25.82 -5.31
C VAL A 122 1.01 24.69 -5.19
N PRO A 123 -0.12 24.67 -5.92
CA PRO A 123 -1.10 23.60 -5.83
C PRO A 123 -0.57 22.23 -6.27
N LEU A 124 0.37 22.21 -7.22
CA LEU A 124 0.99 20.97 -7.71
C LEU A 124 1.95 20.41 -6.68
N LEU A 125 2.81 21.24 -6.10
CA LEU A 125 3.74 20.83 -5.03
C LEU A 125 2.99 20.36 -3.79
N ASP A 126 1.94 21.05 -3.38
CA ASP A 126 1.11 20.66 -2.24
C ASP A 126 0.35 19.33 -2.51
N SER A 127 -0.15 19.16 -3.74
CA SER A 127 -0.77 17.91 -4.16
C SER A 127 0.21 16.76 -4.18
N LEU A 128 1.46 16.99 -4.64
CA LEU A 128 2.52 15.99 -4.65
C LEU A 128 2.93 15.63 -3.22
N ALA A 129 3.20 16.61 -2.37
CA ALA A 129 3.54 16.43 -0.96
C ALA A 129 2.50 15.59 -0.22
N GLY A 130 1.23 16.00 -0.30
CA GLY A 130 0.13 15.27 0.32
C GLY A 130 -0.08 13.88 -0.28
N THR A 131 0.24 13.68 -1.57
CA THR A 131 0.15 12.34 -2.19
C THR A 131 1.27 11.43 -1.70
N CYS A 132 2.51 11.90 -1.58
CA CYS A 132 3.63 11.14 -1.03
C CYS A 132 3.34 10.68 0.42
N GLN A 133 2.83 11.56 1.26
CA GLN A 133 2.42 11.20 2.64
C GLN A 133 1.32 10.13 2.65
N ARG A 134 0.31 10.26 1.79
CA ARG A 134 -0.77 9.27 1.68
C ARG A 134 -0.29 7.93 1.14
N VAL A 135 0.69 7.90 0.22
CA VAL A 135 1.34 6.66 -0.25
C VAL A 135 1.99 5.93 0.92
N GLU A 136 2.80 6.61 1.73
CA GLU A 136 3.45 6.05 2.91
C GLU A 136 2.42 5.44 3.89
N LEU A 137 1.40 6.20 4.24
CA LEU A 137 0.33 5.74 5.14
C LEU A 137 -0.44 4.55 4.55
N SER A 138 -0.80 4.61 3.26
CA SER A 138 -1.56 3.55 2.60
C SER A 138 -0.77 2.24 2.54
N ARG A 139 0.53 2.28 2.22
CA ARG A 139 1.41 1.11 2.25
C ARG A 139 1.52 0.52 3.66
N ARG A 140 1.67 1.34 4.69
CA ARG A 140 1.70 0.88 6.08
C ARG A 140 0.40 0.15 6.45
N PHE A 141 -0.77 0.74 6.13
CA PHE A 141 -2.07 0.13 6.39
C PHE A 141 -2.28 -1.18 5.63
N LEU A 142 -1.84 -1.25 4.35
CA LEU A 142 -1.87 -2.47 3.56
C LEU A 142 -1.03 -3.57 4.22
N ASN A 143 0.23 -3.26 4.56
CA ASN A 143 1.15 -4.20 5.16
C ASN A 143 0.68 -4.69 6.55
N ASP A 144 0.04 -3.83 7.34
CA ASP A 144 -0.57 -4.22 8.61
C ASP A 144 -1.76 -5.17 8.41
N GLY A 145 -2.60 -4.91 7.40
CA GLY A 145 -3.67 -5.82 6.99
C GLY A 145 -3.14 -7.20 6.57
N VAL A 146 -2.07 -7.22 5.77
CA VAL A 146 -1.38 -8.44 5.34
C VAL A 146 -0.83 -9.21 6.53
N ARG A 147 -0.13 -8.53 7.45
CA ARG A 147 0.41 -9.17 8.68
C ARG A 147 -0.70 -9.76 9.54
N ALA A 148 -1.79 -9.03 9.76
CA ALA A 148 -2.94 -9.52 10.50
C ALA A 148 -3.59 -10.75 9.83
N CYS A 149 -3.76 -10.73 8.50
CA CYS A 149 -4.28 -11.86 7.74
C CYS A 149 -3.37 -13.09 7.86
N ARG A 150 -2.05 -12.91 7.67
CA ARG A 150 -1.05 -13.97 7.84
C ARG A 150 -1.08 -14.58 9.24
N GLN A 151 -1.26 -13.76 10.28
CA GLN A 151 -1.35 -14.23 11.67
C GLN A 151 -2.57 -15.14 11.89
N VAL A 152 -3.74 -14.76 11.37
CA VAL A 152 -4.96 -15.60 11.47
C VAL A 152 -4.77 -16.90 10.69
N ARG A 153 -4.23 -16.84 9.45
CA ARG A 153 -3.99 -18.02 8.59
C ARG A 153 -2.97 -19.01 9.19
N ARG A 154 -2.05 -18.56 10.05
CA ARG A 154 -1.07 -19.43 10.76
C ARG A 154 -1.68 -20.26 11.88
N GLN A 155 -2.89 -19.95 12.35
CA GLN A 155 -3.54 -20.71 13.43
C GLN A 155 -3.78 -22.16 12.99
N ARG A 156 -3.49 -23.13 13.89
CA ARG A 156 -3.55 -24.58 13.59
C ARG A 156 -4.91 -25.02 13.06
N LEU A 157 -6.00 -24.53 13.69
CA LEU A 157 -7.37 -24.85 13.28
C LEU A 157 -7.72 -24.31 11.92
N VAL A 158 -7.29 -23.06 11.60
CA VAL A 158 -7.50 -22.43 10.29
C VAL A 158 -6.81 -23.22 9.17
N ARG A 159 -5.59 -23.68 9.43
CA ARG A 159 -4.82 -24.51 8.50
C ARG A 159 -5.43 -25.89 8.32
N TRP A 160 -5.76 -26.57 9.43
CA TRP A 160 -6.29 -27.93 9.40
C TRP A 160 -7.64 -28.00 8.68
N LEU A 161 -8.51 -27.03 8.93
CA LEU A 161 -9.85 -26.94 8.32
C LEU A 161 -9.87 -26.18 6.98
N ARG A 162 -8.72 -25.72 6.50
CA ARG A 162 -8.58 -24.95 5.25
C ARG A 162 -9.54 -23.77 5.16
N LEU A 163 -9.78 -23.04 6.25
CA LEU A 163 -10.75 -21.93 6.31
C LEU A 163 -10.40 -20.76 5.36
N ALA A 164 -9.13 -20.63 4.94
CA ALA A 164 -8.69 -19.65 3.95
C ALA A 164 -8.97 -20.07 2.50
N GLY A 165 -9.54 -21.25 2.26
CA GLY A 165 -9.76 -21.79 0.92
C GLY A 165 -8.48 -21.89 0.09
N HIS A 166 -8.58 -21.57 -1.21
CA HIS A 166 -7.46 -21.56 -2.16
C HIS A 166 -6.90 -20.13 -2.41
N THR A 167 -7.31 -19.14 -1.61
CA THR A 167 -6.84 -17.77 -1.76
C THR A 167 -5.32 -17.70 -1.60
N ALA A 168 -4.64 -17.04 -2.53
CA ALA A 168 -3.20 -16.85 -2.52
C ALA A 168 -2.70 -16.29 -1.17
N TRP A 169 -1.46 -16.56 -0.84
CA TRP A 169 -0.85 -16.02 0.37
C TRP A 169 -0.61 -14.53 0.17
N PRO A 170 -1.19 -13.64 0.99
CA PRO A 170 -1.04 -12.21 0.79
C PRO A 170 0.41 -11.78 1.00
N GLN A 171 0.92 -10.95 0.08
CA GLN A 171 2.28 -10.43 0.10
C GLN A 171 2.32 -9.01 0.64
N THR A 172 3.39 -8.65 1.34
CA THR A 172 3.69 -7.27 1.73
C THR A 172 4.27 -6.51 0.55
N VAL A 173 4.00 -5.22 0.48
CA VAL A 173 4.62 -4.31 -0.48
C VAL A 173 5.90 -3.75 0.13
N GLU A 174 7.03 -4.09 -0.48
CA GLU A 174 8.37 -3.65 -0.07
C GLU A 174 8.88 -2.63 -1.10
N MET A 175 8.78 -1.35 -0.77
CA MET A 175 9.29 -0.24 -1.57
C MET A 175 9.71 0.91 -0.66
N ASP A 176 10.60 1.75 -1.15
CA ASP A 176 10.91 3.04 -0.54
C ASP A 176 9.77 4.01 -0.80
N ASP A 177 9.26 4.62 0.25
CA ASP A 177 8.13 5.57 0.21
C ASP A 177 8.39 6.82 1.07
N THR A 178 9.65 7.08 1.40
CA THR A 178 10.04 8.23 2.22
C THR A 178 9.66 9.53 1.51
N PRO A 179 8.78 10.37 2.09
CA PRO A 179 8.43 11.65 1.48
C PRO A 179 9.65 12.58 1.38
N PRO A 180 9.77 13.39 0.31
CA PRO A 180 10.84 14.38 0.18
C PRO A 180 10.82 15.40 1.33
N ASN A 181 11.99 15.70 1.91
CA ASN A 181 12.10 16.58 3.07
C ASN A 181 11.64 18.01 2.77
N GLY A 182 12.02 18.55 1.62
CA GLY A 182 11.64 19.91 1.23
C GLY A 182 10.16 20.09 0.93
N LEU A 183 9.44 19.00 0.58
CA LEU A 183 7.99 19.02 0.44
C LEU A 183 7.26 18.82 1.77
N SER A 184 7.96 18.35 2.80
CA SER A 184 7.42 18.18 4.15
C SER A 184 7.43 19.52 4.88
N GLY A 185 6.65 20.49 4.40
CA GLY A 185 6.45 21.76 5.08
C GLY A 185 5.84 21.55 6.47
N PRO A 186 5.99 22.54 7.40
CA PRO A 186 5.31 22.44 8.68
C PRO A 186 3.82 22.24 8.47
N PRO A 187 3.18 21.36 9.24
CA PRO A 187 1.73 21.16 9.13
C PRO A 187 1.03 22.50 9.38
N VAL A 188 0.22 22.94 8.40
CA VAL A 188 -0.66 24.11 8.52
C VAL A 188 -1.80 23.78 9.45
#